data_6fdb22b0bae3bc28f41c5ec4de2316f7
#
_entry.id   6fdb22b0bae3bc28f41c5ec4de2316f7
#
_cell.length_a   1.000
_cell.length_b   1.000
_cell.length_c   1.000
_cell.angle_alpha   90.00
_cell.angle_beta   90.00
_cell.angle_gamma   90.00
#
_symmetry.space_group_name_H-M   'P 1'
#
loop_
_entity.id
_entity.type
_entity.pdbx_description
1 polymer ?
#
loop_
_entity_poly.entity_id
_entity_poly.type
_entity_poly.pdbx_seq_one_letter_code
_entity_poly.pdbx_strand_id
1 'polypeptide(L)'
;MHTTLIVRNLVRSVARVQQPQKPLRIITICHNTEKYISLLAQTQHDFYILPQTPWNHLIEQCPSNVHTLIHTSPPMDYIICYDRAEQYERAVIIARQLHIPIILVDMCSKQMVRPQHLLEQMNIIDLERLNRKAELYIYNDQHIQQSWALGANSISLVIPLGVDIEKFKTQDHNRSGITLDNNTAPEVGATLAAHINNAHTIIPTDNDNQTIAVNTTKYFINTYKNITIKTLEAMAAENVVICLNTPDISNYIEHKKTGWLLNDLNDAPSALATLEQDDELRIAIAQQARQKIISEHSLKTFVSGWTKALNMIKTAIYHPVA
;
A
#
# COMPACT_ATOMS: atom_id res chain seq x y z
N MET A 1 35.27 3.97 22.45
CA MET A 1 34.15 4.46 21.56
C MET A 1 32.81 3.77 21.84
N HIS A 2 32.76 2.48 22.17
CA HIS A 2 31.49 1.78 22.44
C HIS A 2 30.70 2.29 23.66
N THR A 3 31.40 2.59 24.76
CA THR A 3 30.77 3.03 26.02
C THR A 3 30.01 4.35 25.91
N THR A 4 30.50 5.28 25.08
CA THR A 4 29.86 6.58 24.86
C THR A 4 28.55 6.46 24.06
N LEU A 5 28.46 5.49 23.16
CA LEU A 5 27.25 5.21 22.39
C LEU A 5 26.14 4.59 23.25
N ILE A 6 26.51 3.65 24.11
CA ILE A 6 25.61 3.00 25.07
C ILE A 6 25.04 4.03 26.05
N VAL A 7 25.88 4.88 26.61
CA VAL A 7 25.47 5.93 27.57
C VAL A 7 24.57 6.95 26.87
N ARG A 8 24.87 7.36 25.63
CA ARG A 8 24.04 8.28 24.84
C ARG A 8 22.65 7.70 24.53
N ASN A 9 22.58 6.41 24.22
CA ASN A 9 21.31 5.71 23.98
C ASN A 9 20.52 5.53 25.27
N LEU A 10 21.18 5.21 26.40
CA LEU A 10 20.54 5.11 27.72
C LEU A 10 19.96 6.46 28.17
N VAL A 11 20.71 7.54 28.02
CA VAL A 11 20.25 8.90 28.40
C VAL A 11 19.07 9.32 27.52
N ARG A 12 19.07 8.98 26.20
CA ARG A 12 17.94 9.22 25.31
C ARG A 12 16.71 8.39 25.71
N SER A 13 16.90 7.12 26.12
CA SER A 13 15.79 6.25 26.54
C SER A 13 15.14 6.75 27.84
N VAL A 14 15.90 7.08 28.83
CA VAL A 14 15.39 7.60 30.12
C VAL A 14 14.69 8.93 29.94
N ALA A 15 15.24 9.84 29.14
CA ALA A 15 14.61 11.13 28.85
C ALA A 15 13.26 11.01 28.12
N ARG A 16 13.06 9.94 27.31
CA ARG A 16 11.81 9.70 26.57
C ARG A 16 10.72 9.01 27.39
N VAL A 17 11.07 8.17 28.35
CA VAL A 17 10.11 7.51 29.25
C VAL A 17 9.42 8.52 30.16
N GLN A 18 10.04 9.66 30.44
CA GLN A 18 9.51 10.72 31.30
C GLN A 18 8.72 11.83 30.57
N GLN A 19 8.64 11.78 29.22
CA GLN A 19 7.89 12.77 28.44
C GLN A 19 6.59 12.17 27.90
N PRO A 20 5.46 12.94 27.88
CA PRO A 20 4.27 12.54 27.17
C PRO A 20 4.65 12.20 25.72
N GLN A 21 3.98 11.20 25.13
CA GLN A 21 4.34 10.59 23.84
C GLN A 21 4.50 11.70 22.76
N LYS A 22 5.75 12.09 22.52
CA LYS A 22 6.05 12.97 21.39
C LYS A 22 5.85 12.20 20.09
N PRO A 23 5.29 12.85 19.05
CA PRO A 23 5.25 12.28 17.72
C PRO A 23 6.63 11.75 17.29
N LEU A 24 6.67 10.59 16.68
CA LEU A 24 7.87 10.07 16.04
C LEU A 24 8.15 10.87 14.77
N ARG A 25 9.42 10.98 14.40
CA ARG A 25 9.90 11.65 13.20
C ARG A 25 10.44 10.61 12.26
N ILE A 26 9.74 10.38 11.18
CA ILE A 26 9.95 9.23 10.31
C ILE A 26 10.29 9.71 8.91
N ILE A 27 11.47 9.34 8.41
CA ILE A 27 11.77 9.54 6.99
C ILE A 27 10.98 8.52 6.18
N THR A 28 10.36 8.96 5.11
CA THR A 28 9.65 8.09 4.17
C THR A 28 10.09 8.40 2.74
N ILE A 29 10.36 7.36 1.95
CA ILE A 29 10.77 7.52 0.56
C ILE A 29 9.53 7.60 -0.31
N CYS A 30 9.18 8.84 -0.71
CA CYS A 30 8.01 9.12 -1.52
C CYS A 30 8.34 8.87 -3.01
N HIS A 31 7.75 7.82 -3.59
CA HIS A 31 7.76 7.56 -5.03
C HIS A 31 6.56 6.69 -5.38
N ASN A 32 5.50 7.31 -5.91
CA ASN A 32 4.20 6.68 -6.16
C ASN A 32 3.57 6.03 -4.90
N THR A 33 3.91 6.54 -3.71
CA THR A 33 3.44 6.04 -2.42
C THR A 33 2.68 7.10 -1.61
N GLU A 34 2.32 8.22 -2.24
CA GLU A 34 1.66 9.36 -1.61
C GLU A 34 0.38 8.95 -0.88
N LYS A 35 -0.47 8.13 -1.50
CA LYS A 35 -1.67 7.61 -0.85
C LYS A 35 -1.36 6.79 0.40
N TYR A 36 -0.34 5.94 0.34
CA TYR A 36 0.07 5.15 1.51
C TYR A 36 0.59 6.05 2.64
N ILE A 37 1.42 7.04 2.30
CA ILE A 37 1.96 8.01 3.26
C ILE A 37 0.84 8.88 3.84
N SER A 38 -0.16 9.26 3.04
CA SER A 38 -1.35 9.99 3.52
C SER A 38 -2.14 9.19 4.56
N LEU A 39 -2.27 7.87 4.37
CA LEU A 39 -2.86 6.99 5.38
C LEU A 39 -1.98 6.87 6.63
N LEU A 40 -0.64 6.77 6.46
CA LEU A 40 0.31 6.77 7.59
C LEU A 40 0.24 8.06 8.41
N ALA A 41 0.05 9.20 7.76
CA ALA A 41 -0.07 10.50 8.42
C ALA A 41 -1.22 10.54 9.44
N GLN A 42 -2.24 9.67 9.30
CA GLN A 42 -3.33 9.52 10.27
C GLN A 42 -2.87 8.92 11.62
N THR A 43 -1.66 8.38 11.70
CA THR A 43 -1.05 7.92 12.97
C THR A 43 -0.58 9.06 13.88
N GLN A 44 -0.71 10.31 13.45
CA GLN A 44 -0.32 11.52 14.19
C GLN A 44 1.20 11.61 14.49
N HIS A 45 2.03 10.99 13.66
CA HIS A 45 3.49 11.14 13.65
C HIS A 45 3.91 12.12 12.56
N ASP A 46 5.14 12.64 12.64
CA ASP A 46 5.70 13.54 11.64
C ASP A 46 6.47 12.74 10.58
N PHE A 47 6.11 12.91 9.32
CA PHE A 47 6.75 12.24 8.21
C PHE A 47 7.61 13.22 7.40
N TYR A 48 8.79 12.78 6.99
CA TYR A 48 9.77 13.58 6.25
C TYR A 48 10.10 12.90 4.93
N ILE A 49 9.78 13.56 3.83
CA ILE A 49 10.10 13.09 2.47
C ILE A 49 11.42 13.70 2.00
N LEU A 50 12.11 12.99 1.11
CA LEU A 50 13.38 13.45 0.56
C LEU A 50 13.15 14.58 -0.46
N PRO A 51 14.03 15.62 -0.53
CA PRO A 51 13.89 16.68 -1.51
C PRO A 51 13.92 16.20 -2.97
N GLN A 52 14.62 15.08 -3.23
CA GLN A 52 14.76 14.48 -4.55
C GLN A 52 13.52 13.71 -5.01
N THR A 53 12.62 13.39 -4.09
CA THR A 53 11.33 12.74 -4.35
C THR A 53 10.22 13.57 -3.72
N PRO A 54 9.91 14.76 -4.30
CA PRO A 54 8.92 15.67 -3.76
C PRO A 54 7.52 15.05 -3.81
N TRP A 55 6.64 15.55 -2.94
CA TRP A 55 5.24 15.13 -2.93
C TRP A 55 4.56 15.43 -4.27
N ASN A 56 3.91 14.44 -4.84
CA ASN A 56 3.12 14.62 -6.05
C ASN A 56 1.67 14.96 -5.68
N HIS A 57 1.33 16.24 -5.72
CA HIS A 57 -0.02 16.75 -5.41
C HIS A 57 -1.09 16.25 -6.38
N LEU A 58 -0.71 15.75 -7.57
CA LEU A 58 -1.66 15.12 -8.49
C LEU A 58 -2.11 13.73 -8.01
N ILE A 59 -1.35 13.08 -7.10
CA ILE A 59 -1.70 11.77 -6.55
C ILE A 59 -2.55 11.89 -5.29
N GLU A 60 -2.18 12.81 -4.39
CA GLU A 60 -2.89 13.00 -3.12
C GLU A 60 -2.56 14.37 -2.54
N GLN A 61 -3.51 14.98 -1.80
CA GLN A 61 -3.25 16.19 -1.05
C GLN A 61 -2.23 15.92 0.06
N CYS A 62 -1.20 16.77 0.17
CA CYS A 62 -0.16 16.59 1.18
C CYS A 62 -0.71 16.87 2.60
N PRO A 63 -0.64 15.90 3.53
CA PRO A 63 -1.04 16.10 4.91
C PRO A 63 -0.15 17.12 5.63
N SER A 64 -0.71 17.82 6.63
CA SER A 64 0.00 18.88 7.37
C SER A 64 1.20 18.40 8.20
N ASN A 65 1.25 17.11 8.54
CA ASN A 65 2.35 16.46 9.25
C ASN A 65 3.34 15.71 8.33
N VAL A 66 3.29 16.00 7.03
CA VAL A 66 4.28 15.56 6.03
C VAL A 66 5.13 16.76 5.63
N HIS A 67 6.44 16.67 5.83
CA HIS A 67 7.40 17.74 5.64
C HIS A 67 8.50 17.33 4.67
N THR A 68 9.15 18.31 4.02
CA THR A 68 10.39 18.03 3.28
C THR A 68 11.59 17.98 4.22
N LEU A 69 12.42 16.95 4.09
CA LEU A 69 13.67 16.84 4.87
C LEU A 69 14.68 17.90 4.43
N ILE A 70 15.14 18.72 5.36
CA ILE A 70 16.13 19.77 5.14
C ILE A 70 17.23 19.70 6.22
N HIS A 71 18.33 20.42 6.03
CA HIS A 71 19.46 20.41 6.97
C HIS A 71 19.09 20.82 8.41
N THR A 72 18.10 21.67 8.56
CA THR A 72 17.59 22.13 9.87
C THR A 72 16.51 21.23 10.46
N SER A 73 16.16 20.13 9.78
CA SER A 73 15.18 19.17 10.29
C SER A 73 15.66 18.54 11.59
N PRO A 74 14.75 18.26 12.53
CA PRO A 74 15.11 17.64 13.81
C PRO A 74 15.65 16.22 13.61
N PRO A 75 16.31 15.61 14.63
CA PRO A 75 16.77 14.22 14.55
C PRO A 75 15.62 13.26 14.25
N MET A 76 15.84 12.32 13.33
CA MET A 76 14.88 11.32 12.88
C MET A 76 14.91 10.07 13.78
N ASP A 77 13.79 9.35 13.83
CA ASP A 77 13.64 8.13 14.63
C ASP A 77 13.74 6.87 13.78
N TYR A 78 13.15 6.87 12.57
CA TYR A 78 13.08 5.73 11.63
C TYR A 78 13.15 6.18 10.18
N ILE A 79 13.41 5.22 9.29
CA ILE A 79 13.19 5.38 7.86
C ILE A 79 12.32 4.24 7.32
N ILE A 80 11.31 4.58 6.52
CA ILE A 80 10.42 3.63 5.84
C ILE A 80 10.75 3.61 4.35
N CYS A 81 10.87 2.41 3.77
CA CYS A 81 10.96 2.19 2.33
C CYS A 81 9.94 1.12 1.90
N TYR A 82 9.52 1.16 0.62
CA TYR A 82 8.40 0.40 0.10
C TYR A 82 8.79 -0.59 -1.00
N ASP A 83 10.07 -0.77 -1.26
CA ASP A 83 10.59 -1.81 -2.14
C ASP A 83 11.96 -2.30 -1.66
N ARG A 84 12.38 -3.46 -2.19
CA ARG A 84 13.67 -4.08 -1.89
C ARG A 84 14.78 -3.71 -2.89
N ALA A 85 14.54 -2.75 -3.76
CA ALA A 85 15.46 -2.30 -4.79
C ALA A 85 15.98 -0.89 -4.47
N GLU A 86 15.66 0.07 -5.30
CA GLU A 86 16.20 1.42 -5.23
C GLU A 86 15.87 2.16 -3.92
N GLN A 87 14.63 2.05 -3.44
CA GLN A 87 14.25 2.71 -2.20
C GLN A 87 14.99 2.12 -0.99
N TYR A 88 15.15 0.78 -0.95
CA TYR A 88 15.91 0.15 0.12
C TYR A 88 17.38 0.59 0.11
N GLU A 89 18.02 0.66 -1.05
CA GLU A 89 19.42 1.10 -1.15
C GLU A 89 19.60 2.54 -0.66
N ARG A 90 18.69 3.43 -1.02
CA ARG A 90 18.65 4.81 -0.50
C ARG A 90 18.42 4.83 1.01
N ALA A 91 17.48 4.00 1.51
CA ALA A 91 17.20 3.89 2.94
C ALA A 91 18.43 3.44 3.73
N VAL A 92 19.19 2.45 3.24
CA VAL A 92 20.43 1.97 3.91
C VAL A 92 21.47 3.07 4.02
N ILE A 93 21.68 3.86 2.96
CA ILE A 93 22.66 4.97 2.99
C ILE A 93 22.25 5.99 4.06
N ILE A 94 21.01 6.43 4.07
CA ILE A 94 20.48 7.42 5.01
C ILE A 94 20.48 6.87 6.45
N ALA A 95 20.00 5.63 6.62
CA ALA A 95 19.94 4.98 7.92
C ALA A 95 21.33 4.84 8.59
N ARG A 96 22.36 4.49 7.80
CA ARG A 96 23.75 4.43 8.27
C ARG A 96 24.28 5.80 8.67
N GLN A 97 24.01 6.84 7.90
CA GLN A 97 24.46 8.21 8.20
C GLN A 97 23.79 8.77 9.47
N LEU A 98 22.48 8.51 9.63
CA LEU A 98 21.71 9.02 10.75
C LEU A 98 21.65 8.08 11.97
N HIS A 99 22.17 6.86 11.83
CA HIS A 99 22.08 5.79 12.86
C HIS A 99 20.65 5.50 13.29
N ILE A 100 19.74 5.36 12.32
CA ILE A 100 18.32 5.06 12.55
C ILE A 100 17.94 3.70 11.93
N PRO A 101 16.96 2.98 12.49
CA PRO A 101 16.50 1.71 11.97
C PRO A 101 15.65 1.85 10.71
N ILE A 102 15.62 0.78 9.90
CA ILE A 102 14.86 0.66 8.66
C ILE A 102 13.59 -0.14 8.92
N ILE A 103 12.47 0.37 8.44
CA ILE A 103 11.21 -0.36 8.30
C ILE A 103 11.00 -0.62 6.80
N LEU A 104 10.89 -1.88 6.41
CA LEU A 104 10.65 -2.27 5.04
C LEU A 104 9.20 -2.74 4.88
N VAL A 105 8.48 -2.10 3.98
CA VAL A 105 7.09 -2.44 3.62
C VAL A 105 7.08 -3.19 2.30
N ASP A 106 6.65 -4.45 2.32
CA ASP A 106 6.46 -5.25 1.11
C ASP A 106 4.97 -5.32 0.74
N MET A 107 4.62 -4.78 -0.41
CA MET A 107 3.25 -4.72 -0.92
C MET A 107 2.91 -5.83 -1.92
N CYS A 108 3.92 -6.61 -2.34
CA CYS A 108 3.78 -7.67 -3.32
C CYS A 108 4.45 -8.96 -2.85
N SER A 109 3.90 -10.11 -3.25
CA SER A 109 4.54 -11.38 -3.00
C SER A 109 5.87 -11.52 -3.76
N LYS A 110 6.73 -12.40 -3.27
CA LYS A 110 8.02 -12.69 -3.89
C LYS A 110 7.88 -13.13 -5.34
N GLN A 111 6.84 -13.90 -5.65
CA GLN A 111 6.54 -14.40 -6.99
C GLN A 111 6.14 -13.27 -7.95
N MET A 112 5.46 -12.22 -7.45
CA MET A 112 5.09 -11.08 -8.26
C MET A 112 6.25 -10.16 -8.56
N VAL A 113 7.17 -10.01 -7.61
CA VAL A 113 8.41 -9.25 -7.81
C VAL A 113 9.33 -9.96 -8.81
N ARG A 114 9.34 -11.28 -8.77
CA ARG A 114 10.13 -12.08 -9.71
C ARG A 114 9.51 -13.45 -9.92
N PRO A 115 9.00 -13.75 -11.12
CA PRO A 115 8.41 -15.02 -11.46
C PRO A 115 9.35 -16.21 -11.18
N GLN A 116 8.83 -17.32 -10.70
CA GLN A 116 9.62 -18.45 -10.21
C GLN A 116 10.59 -19.03 -11.26
N HIS A 117 10.19 -19.06 -12.55
CA HIS A 117 11.05 -19.53 -13.64
C HIS A 117 12.30 -18.66 -13.85
N LEU A 118 12.32 -17.41 -13.36
CA LEU A 118 13.48 -16.51 -13.38
C LEU A 118 14.32 -16.59 -12.10
N LEU A 119 13.81 -17.20 -11.01
CA LEU A 119 14.56 -17.35 -9.76
C LEU A 119 15.76 -18.27 -9.92
N GLU A 120 15.65 -19.28 -10.77
CA GLU A 120 16.75 -20.23 -11.07
C GLU A 120 17.92 -19.57 -11.83
N GLN A 121 17.66 -18.45 -12.51
CA GLN A 121 18.66 -17.68 -13.27
C GLN A 121 19.15 -16.42 -12.53
N MET A 122 18.86 -16.32 -11.24
CA MET A 122 19.23 -15.15 -10.44
C MET A 122 20.74 -15.03 -10.28
N ASN A 123 21.25 -13.85 -10.57
CA ASN A 123 22.60 -13.49 -10.19
C ASN A 123 22.70 -13.15 -8.68
N ILE A 124 23.93 -13.01 -8.17
CA ILE A 124 24.21 -12.71 -6.76
C ILE A 124 23.50 -11.43 -6.29
N ILE A 125 23.41 -10.41 -7.13
CA ILE A 125 22.77 -9.13 -6.83
C ILE A 125 21.27 -9.30 -6.56
N ASP A 126 20.61 -10.13 -7.36
CA ASP A 126 19.19 -10.42 -7.17
C ASP A 126 18.92 -11.21 -5.88
N LEU A 127 19.80 -12.16 -5.53
CA LEU A 127 19.73 -12.88 -4.26
C LEU A 127 19.93 -11.94 -3.06
N GLU A 128 20.88 -11.00 -3.17
CA GLU A 128 21.08 -9.99 -2.14
C GLU A 128 19.84 -9.10 -1.96
N ARG A 129 19.18 -8.69 -3.05
CA ARG A 129 17.92 -7.91 -2.99
C ARG A 129 16.81 -8.69 -2.29
N LEU A 130 16.70 -9.99 -2.51
CA LEU A 130 15.72 -10.83 -1.81
C LEU A 130 16.02 -10.97 -0.32
N ASN A 131 17.29 -10.92 0.07
CA ASN A 131 17.74 -11.07 1.45
C ASN A 131 18.00 -9.75 2.17
N ARG A 132 17.36 -8.64 1.74
CA ARG A 132 17.48 -7.33 2.42
C ARG A 132 17.11 -7.44 3.89
N LYS A 133 17.89 -6.76 4.75
CA LYS A 133 17.70 -6.75 6.20
C LYS A 133 17.07 -5.44 6.64
N ALA A 134 16.01 -5.54 7.42
CA ALA A 134 15.39 -4.42 8.12
C ALA A 134 15.12 -4.78 9.57
N GLU A 135 14.97 -3.81 10.43
CA GLU A 135 14.62 -4.02 11.83
C GLU A 135 13.16 -4.43 11.99
N LEU A 136 12.31 -4.01 11.04
CA LEU A 136 10.92 -4.45 10.96
C LEU A 136 10.49 -4.61 9.51
N TYR A 137 9.78 -5.70 9.25
CA TYR A 137 9.11 -5.94 7.97
C TYR A 137 7.61 -5.80 8.15
N ILE A 138 6.97 -5.05 7.27
CA ILE A 138 5.52 -4.88 7.19
C ILE A 138 5.04 -5.49 5.89
N TYR A 139 4.01 -6.33 5.99
CA TYR A 139 3.34 -6.95 4.85
C TYR A 139 1.87 -6.56 4.84
N ASN A 140 1.29 -6.37 3.65
CA ASN A 140 -0.11 -5.97 3.55
C ASN A 140 -1.09 -7.12 3.78
N ASP A 141 -0.63 -8.38 3.63
CA ASP A 141 -1.40 -9.57 3.96
C ASP A 141 -0.51 -10.76 4.34
N GLN A 142 -1.15 -11.83 4.82
CA GLN A 142 -0.45 -13.03 5.27
C GLN A 142 0.18 -13.83 4.13
N HIS A 143 -0.40 -13.84 2.93
CA HIS A 143 0.16 -14.51 1.77
C HIS A 143 1.48 -13.86 1.35
N ILE A 144 1.53 -12.53 1.30
CA ILE A 144 2.75 -11.78 1.03
C ILE A 144 3.81 -12.12 2.08
N GLN A 145 3.47 -12.07 3.37
CA GLN A 145 4.39 -12.43 4.46
C GLN A 145 4.96 -13.84 4.29
N GLN A 146 4.10 -14.83 4.04
CA GLN A 146 4.50 -16.23 3.84
C GLN A 146 5.39 -16.41 2.60
N SER A 147 5.12 -15.69 1.53
CA SER A 147 5.89 -15.77 0.29
C SER A 147 7.35 -15.34 0.47
N TRP A 148 7.63 -14.43 1.38
CA TRP A 148 8.99 -13.96 1.65
C TRP A 148 9.78 -14.87 2.60
N ALA A 149 9.12 -15.71 3.40
CA ALA A 149 9.72 -16.75 4.27
C ALA A 149 10.97 -16.27 5.02
N LEU A 150 10.84 -15.16 5.76
CA LEU A 150 11.97 -14.59 6.50
C LEU A 150 12.47 -15.56 7.58
N GLY A 151 13.79 -15.50 7.85
CA GLY A 151 14.41 -16.31 8.91
C GLY A 151 13.84 -16.00 10.31
N ALA A 152 14.00 -16.95 11.24
CA ALA A 152 13.42 -16.92 12.59
C ALA A 152 13.74 -15.66 13.42
N ASN A 153 14.81 -14.94 13.08
CA ASN A 153 15.24 -13.75 13.82
C ASN A 153 14.69 -12.42 13.25
N SER A 154 13.80 -12.50 12.25
CA SER A 154 13.23 -11.30 11.63
C SER A 154 11.91 -10.94 12.29
N ILE A 155 11.75 -9.68 12.70
CA ILE A 155 10.50 -9.16 13.23
C ILE A 155 9.62 -8.74 12.05
N SER A 156 8.45 -9.36 11.93
CA SER A 156 7.50 -9.02 10.86
C SER A 156 6.06 -8.93 11.36
N LEU A 157 5.29 -8.05 10.75
CA LEU A 157 3.87 -7.85 11.03
C LEU A 157 3.07 -7.79 9.74
N VAL A 158 1.82 -8.23 9.82
CA VAL A 158 0.83 -8.01 8.77
C VAL A 158 -0.03 -6.81 9.16
N ILE A 159 -0.04 -5.79 8.32
CA ILE A 159 -0.89 -4.59 8.47
C ILE A 159 -1.64 -4.41 7.15
N PRO A 160 -2.93 -4.75 7.10
CA PRO A 160 -3.73 -4.60 5.90
C PRO A 160 -3.75 -3.15 5.40
N LEU A 161 -3.79 -2.95 4.08
CA LEU A 161 -4.02 -1.63 3.49
C LEU A 161 -5.30 -1.02 4.04
N GLY A 162 -5.27 0.28 4.32
CA GLY A 162 -6.42 1.02 4.87
C GLY A 162 -7.19 1.78 3.80
N VAL A 163 -8.49 1.94 4.02
CA VAL A 163 -9.38 2.77 3.21
C VAL A 163 -10.24 3.64 4.13
N ASP A 164 -10.40 4.90 3.77
CA ASP A 164 -11.40 5.79 4.38
C ASP A 164 -12.79 5.45 3.82
N ILE A 165 -13.50 4.59 4.53
CA ILE A 165 -14.83 4.09 4.12
C ILE A 165 -15.91 5.17 4.10
N GLU A 166 -15.69 6.32 4.74
CA GLU A 166 -16.64 7.45 4.70
C GLU A 166 -16.42 8.33 3.47
N LYS A 167 -15.17 8.47 3.03
CA LYS A 167 -14.82 9.18 1.79
C LYS A 167 -15.29 8.39 0.56
N PHE A 168 -15.17 7.05 0.61
CA PHE A 168 -15.53 6.13 -0.46
C PHE A 168 -16.83 5.41 -0.13
N LYS A 169 -17.95 6.13 -0.30
CA LYS A 169 -19.27 5.54 -0.09
C LYS A 169 -20.24 6.03 -1.15
N THR A 170 -21.11 5.12 -1.58
CA THR A 170 -22.15 5.39 -2.55
C THR A 170 -23.14 6.42 -2.01
N GLN A 171 -23.28 7.53 -2.68
CA GLN A 171 -24.27 8.56 -2.35
C GLN A 171 -25.46 8.59 -3.34
N ASP A 172 -25.31 7.95 -4.51
CA ASP A 172 -26.27 8.04 -5.59
C ASP A 172 -26.71 6.66 -6.08
N HIS A 173 -28.01 6.53 -6.30
CA HIS A 173 -28.62 5.33 -6.91
C HIS A 173 -28.49 5.29 -8.44
N ASN A 174 -28.12 6.42 -9.08
CA ASN A 174 -28.01 6.55 -10.54
C ASN A 174 -26.57 6.38 -11.06
N ARG A 175 -25.84 5.44 -10.47
CA ARG A 175 -24.46 5.14 -10.90
C ARG A 175 -24.45 4.54 -12.30
N SER A 176 -23.46 4.93 -13.10
CA SER A 176 -23.29 4.39 -14.46
C SER A 176 -21.82 4.46 -14.88
N GLY A 177 -21.45 3.63 -15.87
CA GLY A 177 -20.11 3.64 -16.44
C GLY A 177 -19.06 2.86 -15.65
N ILE A 178 -17.83 3.00 -16.09
CA ILE A 178 -16.67 2.22 -15.70
C ILE A 178 -15.52 3.15 -15.34
N THR A 179 -14.87 2.88 -14.23
CA THR A 179 -13.57 3.46 -13.90
C THR A 179 -12.46 2.49 -14.31
N LEU A 180 -11.49 2.95 -15.08
CA LEU A 180 -10.36 2.15 -15.53
C LEU A 180 -9.07 2.63 -14.86
N ASP A 181 -8.40 1.74 -14.13
CA ASP A 181 -7.05 1.99 -13.61
C ASP A 181 -6.00 1.52 -14.63
N ASN A 182 -5.51 2.45 -15.44
CA ASN A 182 -4.64 2.17 -16.59
C ASN A 182 -3.19 2.64 -16.45
N ASN A 183 -2.74 2.95 -15.23
CA ASN A 183 -1.43 3.59 -15.03
C ASN A 183 -0.22 2.69 -15.40
N THR A 184 -0.41 1.38 -15.61
CA THR A 184 0.70 0.45 -15.87
C THR A 184 0.84 -0.01 -17.31
N ALA A 185 -0.21 0.04 -18.09
CA ALA A 185 -0.19 -0.40 -19.49
C ALA A 185 -1.16 0.45 -20.32
N PRO A 186 -0.72 1.64 -20.75
CA PRO A 186 -1.58 2.53 -21.56
C PRO A 186 -2.17 1.85 -22.79
N GLU A 187 -1.42 0.92 -23.41
CA GLU A 187 -1.85 0.15 -24.57
C GLU A 187 -3.00 -0.82 -24.24
N VAL A 188 -2.90 -1.53 -23.10
CA VAL A 188 -3.94 -2.43 -22.62
C VAL A 188 -5.19 -1.63 -22.25
N GLY A 189 -5.01 -0.50 -21.56
CA GLY A 189 -6.09 0.42 -21.23
C GLY A 189 -6.78 0.98 -22.48
N ALA A 190 -6.03 1.37 -23.50
CA ALA A 190 -6.59 1.87 -24.76
C ALA A 190 -7.35 0.78 -25.53
N THR A 191 -6.84 -0.45 -25.57
CA THR A 191 -7.50 -1.58 -26.22
C THR A 191 -8.81 -1.93 -25.51
N LEU A 192 -8.80 -2.03 -24.18
CA LEU A 192 -10.00 -2.24 -23.38
C LEU A 192 -11.00 -1.09 -23.56
N ALA A 193 -10.53 0.15 -23.52
CA ALA A 193 -11.37 1.32 -23.74
C ALA A 193 -12.02 1.29 -25.12
N ALA A 194 -11.31 0.94 -26.17
CA ALA A 194 -11.84 0.84 -27.52
C ALA A 194 -12.96 -0.23 -27.64
N HIS A 195 -12.79 -1.38 -26.96
CA HIS A 195 -13.80 -2.45 -26.94
C HIS A 195 -15.02 -2.12 -26.08
N ILE A 196 -14.85 -1.35 -25.01
CA ILE A 196 -15.89 -1.02 -24.03
C ILE A 196 -16.64 0.27 -24.41
N ASN A 197 -15.97 1.24 -25.06
CA ASN A 197 -16.49 2.57 -25.39
C ASN A 197 -17.78 2.58 -26.23
N ASN A 198 -18.12 1.49 -26.90
CA ASN A 198 -19.36 1.41 -27.66
C ASN A 198 -20.61 1.21 -26.78
N ALA A 199 -20.45 0.87 -25.51
CA ALA A 199 -21.54 0.54 -24.59
C ALA A 199 -21.52 1.30 -23.26
N HIS A 200 -20.36 1.84 -22.82
CA HIS A 200 -20.21 2.41 -21.47
C HIS A 200 -19.36 3.69 -21.48
N THR A 201 -19.72 4.64 -20.63
CA THR A 201 -18.89 5.82 -20.35
C THR A 201 -17.71 5.41 -19.49
N ILE A 202 -16.49 5.63 -19.98
CA ILE A 202 -15.25 5.43 -19.21
C ILE A 202 -14.88 6.75 -18.57
N ILE A 203 -14.73 6.74 -17.25
CA ILE A 203 -14.21 7.87 -16.48
C ILE A 203 -12.73 7.61 -16.20
N PRO A 204 -11.80 8.40 -16.80
CA PRO A 204 -10.39 8.26 -16.53
C PRO A 204 -10.10 8.58 -15.05
N THR A 205 -9.23 7.83 -14.43
CA THR A 205 -8.70 8.16 -13.10
C THR A 205 -7.45 9.02 -13.24
N ASP A 206 -7.63 10.31 -13.48
CA ASP A 206 -6.64 11.26 -12.98
C ASP A 206 -6.89 11.46 -11.48
N ASN A 207 -5.85 11.79 -10.76
CA ASN A 207 -5.84 11.65 -9.30
C ASN A 207 -6.85 12.56 -8.58
N ASP A 208 -7.18 13.73 -9.13
CA ASP A 208 -8.14 14.67 -8.52
C ASP A 208 -9.59 14.18 -8.63
N ASN A 209 -9.90 13.36 -9.65
CA ASN A 209 -11.26 12.89 -9.94
C ASN A 209 -11.53 11.45 -9.47
N GLN A 210 -10.53 10.74 -8.91
CA GLN A 210 -10.70 9.32 -8.55
C GLN A 210 -11.83 9.09 -7.56
N THR A 211 -11.94 9.91 -6.51
CA THR A 211 -13.00 9.77 -5.51
C THR A 211 -14.38 9.97 -6.17
N ILE A 212 -14.49 10.95 -7.07
CA ILE A 212 -15.72 11.20 -7.83
C ILE A 212 -15.97 10.02 -8.77
N ALA A 213 -14.96 9.58 -9.50
CA ALA A 213 -15.08 8.48 -10.47
C ALA A 213 -15.61 7.20 -9.79
N VAL A 214 -14.95 6.71 -8.73
CA VAL A 214 -15.38 5.46 -8.08
C VAL A 214 -16.71 5.60 -7.33
N ASN A 215 -17.09 6.79 -6.87
CA ASN A 215 -18.38 7.02 -6.21
C ASN A 215 -19.55 7.13 -7.22
N THR A 216 -19.29 7.37 -8.50
CA THR A 216 -20.28 7.56 -9.54
C THR A 216 -20.40 6.41 -10.54
N THR A 217 -19.39 5.52 -10.61
CA THR A 217 -19.39 4.37 -11.54
C THR A 217 -19.90 3.09 -10.86
N LYS A 218 -20.37 2.14 -11.68
CA LYS A 218 -20.79 0.79 -11.24
C LYS A 218 -19.62 -0.18 -11.20
N TYR A 219 -18.62 0.00 -12.06
CA TYR A 219 -17.54 -0.95 -12.28
C TYR A 219 -16.19 -0.26 -12.16
N PHE A 220 -15.21 -1.04 -11.68
CA PHE A 220 -13.81 -0.65 -11.65
C PHE A 220 -12.98 -1.77 -12.28
N ILE A 221 -12.20 -1.46 -13.31
CA ILE A 221 -11.28 -2.42 -13.94
C ILE A 221 -9.87 -2.15 -13.45
N ASN A 222 -9.32 -3.10 -12.71
CA ASN A 222 -7.91 -3.09 -12.29
C ASN A 222 -7.07 -3.85 -13.31
N THR A 223 -6.15 -3.16 -13.97
CA THR A 223 -5.22 -3.76 -14.95
C THR A 223 -3.91 -4.25 -14.33
N TYR A 224 -3.69 -3.98 -13.05
CA TYR A 224 -2.51 -4.46 -12.32
C TYR A 224 -2.63 -5.95 -11.96
N LYS A 225 -1.48 -6.57 -11.71
CA LYS A 225 -1.40 -7.97 -11.23
C LYS A 225 -1.47 -8.10 -9.71
N ASN A 226 -1.59 -7.00 -8.99
CA ASN A 226 -1.70 -6.93 -7.53
C ASN A 226 -2.83 -5.98 -7.11
N ILE A 227 -3.20 -6.03 -5.84
CA ILE A 227 -4.16 -5.11 -5.24
C ILE A 227 -3.50 -3.76 -4.99
N THR A 228 -4.21 -2.70 -5.36
CA THR A 228 -3.83 -1.32 -5.08
C THR A 228 -4.80 -0.70 -4.07
N ILE A 229 -4.39 0.40 -3.45
CA ILE A 229 -5.31 1.19 -2.60
C ILE A 229 -6.54 1.63 -3.40
N LYS A 230 -6.36 2.01 -4.67
CA LYS A 230 -7.45 2.39 -5.57
C LYS A 230 -8.49 1.27 -5.77
N THR A 231 -8.02 0.02 -5.87
CA THR A 231 -8.89 -1.14 -5.96
C THR A 231 -9.75 -1.30 -4.71
N LEU A 232 -9.15 -1.14 -3.53
CA LEU A 232 -9.88 -1.21 -2.25
C LEU A 232 -10.84 -0.03 -2.08
N GLU A 233 -10.47 1.17 -2.52
CA GLU A 233 -11.33 2.36 -2.57
C GLU A 233 -12.57 2.11 -3.45
N ALA A 234 -12.38 1.47 -4.61
CA ALA A 234 -13.49 1.11 -5.50
C ALA A 234 -14.42 0.06 -4.85
N MET A 235 -13.87 -0.96 -4.19
CA MET A 235 -14.67 -1.93 -3.41
C MET A 235 -15.44 -1.24 -2.27
N ALA A 236 -14.81 -0.30 -1.57
CA ALA A 236 -15.48 0.50 -0.53
C ALA A 236 -16.64 1.32 -1.07
N ALA A 237 -16.52 1.85 -2.29
CA ALA A 237 -17.56 2.60 -2.98
C ALA A 237 -18.60 1.71 -3.69
N GLU A 238 -18.65 0.40 -3.39
CA GLU A 238 -19.57 -0.57 -4.01
C GLU A 238 -19.45 -0.64 -5.55
N ASN A 239 -18.24 -0.50 -6.10
CA ASN A 239 -18.00 -0.91 -7.48
C ASN A 239 -17.80 -2.43 -7.54
N VAL A 240 -18.27 -3.08 -8.59
CA VAL A 240 -17.80 -4.43 -8.91
C VAL A 240 -16.41 -4.29 -9.52
N VAL A 241 -15.41 -4.78 -8.79
CA VAL A 241 -14.03 -4.80 -9.28
C VAL A 241 -13.85 -5.98 -10.23
N ILE A 242 -13.34 -5.70 -11.44
CA ILE A 242 -13.00 -6.68 -12.48
C ILE A 242 -11.47 -6.66 -12.63
N CYS A 243 -10.81 -7.79 -12.50
CA CYS A 243 -9.35 -7.86 -12.48
C CYS A 243 -8.82 -9.25 -12.84
N LEU A 244 -7.52 -9.36 -13.09
CA LEU A 244 -6.86 -10.65 -13.34
C LEU A 244 -6.88 -11.55 -12.11
N ASN A 245 -7.04 -12.84 -12.34
CA ASN A 245 -6.91 -13.88 -11.31
C ASN A 245 -5.42 -14.18 -11.09
N THR A 246 -4.80 -13.46 -10.17
CA THR A 246 -3.42 -13.69 -9.74
C THR A 246 -3.40 -14.14 -8.28
N PRO A 247 -2.32 -14.81 -7.81
CA PRO A 247 -2.20 -15.20 -6.41
C PRO A 247 -2.36 -14.02 -5.43
N ASP A 248 -1.80 -12.85 -5.74
CA ASP A 248 -1.90 -11.67 -4.89
C ASP A 248 -3.33 -11.08 -4.87
N ILE A 249 -4.06 -11.15 -5.97
CA ILE A 249 -5.44 -10.64 -6.07
C ILE A 249 -6.45 -11.58 -5.43
N SER A 250 -6.30 -12.90 -5.64
CA SER A 250 -7.26 -13.91 -5.15
C SER A 250 -7.34 -14.02 -3.63
N ASN A 251 -6.38 -13.46 -2.90
CA ASN A 251 -6.46 -13.32 -1.45
C ASN A 251 -7.41 -12.18 -1.01
N TYR A 252 -7.59 -11.17 -1.86
CA TYR A 252 -8.46 -10.03 -1.57
C TYR A 252 -9.84 -10.17 -2.21
N ILE A 253 -9.92 -10.77 -3.40
CA ILE A 253 -11.13 -10.85 -4.21
C ILE A 253 -11.51 -12.31 -4.42
N GLU A 254 -12.72 -12.67 -4.02
CA GLU A 254 -13.36 -13.95 -4.31
C GLU A 254 -14.28 -13.81 -5.53
N HIS A 255 -14.02 -14.64 -6.57
CA HIS A 255 -14.75 -14.57 -7.83
C HIS A 255 -16.26 -14.71 -7.65
N LYS A 256 -17.03 -13.78 -8.26
CA LYS A 256 -18.51 -13.69 -8.19
C LYS A 256 -19.08 -13.47 -6.77
N LYS A 257 -18.22 -13.14 -5.80
CA LYS A 257 -18.64 -12.87 -4.43
C LYS A 257 -18.22 -11.47 -3.97
N THR A 258 -16.94 -11.11 -4.11
CA THR A 258 -16.45 -9.77 -3.76
C THR A 258 -15.80 -9.03 -4.93
N GLY A 259 -15.89 -9.60 -6.13
CA GLY A 259 -15.42 -9.06 -7.39
C GLY A 259 -15.47 -10.09 -8.50
N TRP A 260 -14.96 -9.74 -9.66
CA TRP A 260 -14.95 -10.59 -10.85
C TRP A 260 -13.52 -10.85 -11.30
N LEU A 261 -13.05 -12.10 -11.18
CA LEU A 261 -11.71 -12.51 -11.58
C LEU A 261 -11.71 -13.02 -13.03
N LEU A 262 -10.74 -12.56 -13.81
CA LEU A 262 -10.54 -12.91 -15.21
C LEU A 262 -9.23 -13.71 -15.37
N ASN A 263 -9.21 -14.64 -16.31
CA ASN A 263 -7.97 -15.28 -16.75
C ASN A 263 -7.19 -14.42 -17.76
N ASP A 264 -7.90 -13.64 -18.55
CA ASP A 264 -7.36 -12.66 -19.50
C ASP A 264 -8.17 -11.35 -19.42
N LEU A 265 -7.51 -10.19 -19.47
CA LEU A 265 -8.19 -8.89 -19.48
C LEU A 265 -9.09 -8.68 -20.71
N ASN A 266 -8.81 -9.37 -21.80
CA ASN A 266 -9.67 -9.36 -22.99
C ASN A 266 -11.07 -9.95 -22.74
N ASP A 267 -11.28 -10.69 -21.64
CA ASP A 267 -12.58 -11.21 -21.22
C ASP A 267 -13.44 -10.16 -20.47
N ALA A 268 -12.91 -8.98 -20.18
CA ALA A 268 -13.62 -7.95 -19.43
C ALA A 268 -14.94 -7.50 -20.10
N PRO A 269 -15.06 -7.32 -21.42
CA PRO A 269 -16.32 -7.00 -22.05
C PRO A 269 -17.41 -8.06 -21.83
N SER A 270 -17.04 -9.36 -21.86
CA SER A 270 -17.97 -10.46 -21.59
C SER A 270 -18.43 -10.49 -20.12
N ALA A 271 -17.51 -10.22 -19.20
CA ALA A 271 -17.83 -10.10 -17.77
C ALA A 271 -18.81 -8.94 -17.51
N LEU A 272 -18.57 -7.77 -18.13
CA LEU A 272 -19.46 -6.61 -18.05
C LEU A 272 -20.85 -6.95 -18.60
N ALA A 273 -20.93 -7.57 -19.77
CA ALA A 273 -22.21 -7.96 -20.37
C ALA A 273 -23.01 -8.89 -19.43
N THR A 274 -22.34 -9.84 -18.77
CA THR A 274 -22.98 -10.73 -17.78
C THR A 274 -23.53 -9.94 -16.58
N LEU A 275 -22.73 -9.02 -16.04
CA LEU A 275 -23.10 -8.21 -14.87
C LEU A 275 -24.19 -7.18 -15.17
N GLU A 276 -24.28 -6.71 -16.41
CA GLU A 276 -25.37 -5.79 -16.85
C GLU A 276 -26.70 -6.55 -17.07
N GLN A 277 -26.67 -7.84 -17.35
CA GLN A 277 -27.86 -8.67 -17.49
C GLN A 277 -28.40 -9.16 -16.14
N ASP A 278 -27.59 -9.14 -15.08
CA ASP A 278 -27.97 -9.63 -13.75
C ASP A 278 -27.63 -8.57 -12.68
N ASP A 279 -28.54 -7.62 -12.51
CA ASP A 279 -28.42 -6.54 -11.52
C ASP A 279 -28.39 -7.08 -10.08
N GLU A 280 -29.08 -8.18 -9.79
CA GLU A 280 -29.10 -8.77 -8.43
C GLU A 280 -27.71 -9.31 -8.10
N LEU A 281 -27.10 -10.06 -9.01
CA LEU A 281 -25.73 -10.55 -8.84
C LEU A 281 -24.73 -9.40 -8.69
N ARG A 282 -24.84 -8.38 -9.54
CA ARG A 282 -23.96 -7.19 -9.49
C ARG A 282 -24.03 -6.49 -8.14
N ILE A 283 -25.26 -6.23 -7.64
CA ILE A 283 -25.48 -5.57 -6.35
C ILE A 283 -24.96 -6.43 -5.20
N ALA A 284 -25.21 -7.74 -5.24
CA ALA A 284 -24.74 -8.67 -4.21
C ALA A 284 -23.20 -8.68 -4.12
N ILE A 285 -22.50 -8.73 -5.26
CA ILE A 285 -21.04 -8.67 -5.32
C ILE A 285 -20.53 -7.34 -4.73
N ALA A 286 -21.10 -6.22 -5.14
CA ALA A 286 -20.70 -4.89 -4.70
C ALA A 286 -20.86 -4.70 -3.18
N GLN A 287 -21.98 -5.14 -2.62
CA GLN A 287 -22.26 -5.08 -1.18
C GLN A 287 -21.32 -5.97 -0.37
N GLN A 288 -21.06 -7.19 -0.83
CA GLN A 288 -20.12 -8.10 -0.16
C GLN A 288 -18.69 -7.56 -0.23
N ALA A 289 -18.28 -6.97 -1.35
CA ALA A 289 -17.00 -6.29 -1.49
C ALA A 289 -16.85 -5.19 -0.44
N ARG A 290 -17.84 -4.30 -0.32
CA ARG A 290 -17.83 -3.23 0.70
C ARG A 290 -17.78 -3.79 2.12
N GLN A 291 -18.56 -4.82 2.45
CA GLN A 291 -18.53 -5.42 3.78
C GLN A 291 -17.15 -5.98 4.14
N LYS A 292 -16.46 -6.60 3.18
CA LYS A 292 -15.08 -7.05 3.36
C LYS A 292 -14.14 -5.88 3.67
N ILE A 293 -14.23 -4.76 2.93
CA ILE A 293 -13.41 -3.57 3.19
C ILE A 293 -13.69 -2.99 4.59
N ILE A 294 -14.95 -2.89 5.00
CA ILE A 294 -15.32 -2.39 6.33
C ILE A 294 -14.71 -3.26 7.43
N SER A 295 -14.76 -4.59 7.30
CA SER A 295 -14.28 -5.52 8.32
C SER A 295 -12.76 -5.64 8.39
N GLU A 296 -12.07 -5.64 7.24
CA GLU A 296 -10.66 -6.02 7.15
C GLU A 296 -9.73 -4.84 6.83
N HIS A 297 -10.22 -3.83 6.08
CA HIS A 297 -9.40 -2.78 5.46
C HIS A 297 -9.79 -1.36 5.90
N SER A 298 -10.48 -1.20 7.03
CA SER A 298 -10.81 0.15 7.49
C SER A 298 -9.58 0.96 7.85
N LEU A 299 -9.64 2.28 7.66
CA LEU A 299 -8.58 3.20 8.07
C LEU A 299 -8.22 3.03 9.57
N LYS A 300 -9.21 2.77 10.41
CA LYS A 300 -9.02 2.50 11.84
C LYS A 300 -8.13 1.27 12.08
N THR A 301 -8.36 0.17 11.35
CA THR A 301 -7.54 -1.06 11.43
C THR A 301 -6.10 -0.78 11.01
N PHE A 302 -5.90 -0.07 9.90
CA PHE A 302 -4.59 0.33 9.40
C PHE A 302 -3.83 1.18 10.42
N VAL A 303 -4.43 2.26 10.91
CA VAL A 303 -3.82 3.19 11.89
C VAL A 303 -3.47 2.46 13.19
N SER A 304 -4.37 1.61 13.70
CA SER A 304 -4.12 0.79 14.89
C SER A 304 -2.94 -0.16 14.70
N GLY A 305 -2.87 -0.84 13.55
CA GLY A 305 -1.76 -1.74 13.20
C GLY A 305 -0.43 -1.01 13.17
N TRP A 306 -0.36 0.12 12.50
CA TRP A 306 0.85 0.93 12.42
C TRP A 306 1.26 1.54 13.76
N THR A 307 0.31 2.04 14.55
CA THR A 307 0.59 2.53 15.90
C THR A 307 1.23 1.44 16.77
N LYS A 308 0.69 0.20 16.70
CA LYS A 308 1.26 -0.96 17.40
C LYS A 308 2.66 -1.28 16.90
N ALA A 309 2.89 -1.29 15.58
CA ALA A 309 4.18 -1.57 14.96
C ALA A 309 5.26 -0.57 15.41
N LEU A 310 4.96 0.71 15.32
CA LEU A 310 5.89 1.78 15.71
C LEU A 310 6.21 1.76 17.21
N ASN A 311 5.24 1.45 18.07
CA ASN A 311 5.46 1.28 19.49
C ASN A 311 6.33 0.05 19.83
N MET A 312 6.16 -1.04 19.08
CA MET A 312 6.92 -2.28 19.29
C MET A 312 8.40 -2.09 18.98
N ILE A 313 8.76 -1.45 17.88
CA ILE A 313 10.16 -1.16 17.54
C ILE A 313 10.79 -0.24 18.58
N LYS A 314 10.05 0.75 19.06
CA LYS A 314 10.50 1.65 20.10
C LYS A 314 10.95 0.88 21.33
N THR A 315 10.24 -0.17 21.71
CA THR A 315 10.56 -1.02 22.87
C THR A 315 11.75 -1.95 22.59
N ALA A 316 11.82 -2.57 21.40
CA ALA A 316 12.88 -3.51 21.03
C ALA A 316 14.28 -2.85 20.93
N ILE A 317 14.34 -1.61 20.45
CA ILE A 317 15.61 -0.85 20.37
C ILE A 317 16.13 -0.45 21.76
N TYR A 318 15.24 -0.32 22.75
CA TYR A 318 15.60 0.09 24.11
C TYR A 318 15.88 -1.09 25.05
N HIS A 319 15.55 -2.31 24.65
CA HIS A 319 15.84 -3.55 25.37
C HIS A 319 16.46 -4.56 24.39
N PRO A 320 17.74 -4.38 23.97
CA PRO A 320 18.40 -5.45 23.26
C PRO A 320 18.41 -6.65 24.20
N VAL A 321 17.77 -7.74 23.77
CA VAL A 321 17.85 -9.02 24.48
C VAL A 321 19.33 -9.38 24.58
N ALA A 322 19.83 -9.54 25.81
CA ALA A 322 21.18 -9.89 26.13
C ALA A 322 21.61 -11.23 25.53
#